data_d0f23ef700fe8994fd6c181ed7060cce
#
_entry.id   d0f23ef700fe8994fd6c181ed7060cce
#
_cell.length_a   1.000
_cell.length_b   1.000
_cell.length_c   1.000
_cell.angle_alpha   90.00
_cell.angle_beta   90.00
_cell.angle_gamma   90.00
#
_symmetry.space_group_name_H-M   'P 1'
#
loop_
_entity.id
_entity.type
_entity.pdbx_description
1 polymer ?
#
loop_
_entity_poly.entity_id
_entity_poly.type
_entity_poly.pdbx_seq_one_letter_code
_entity_poly.pdbx_strand_id
1 'polypeptide(L)'
;MNMKQLKLTLLLAAFCITLTVSGQTYRHISGWSQEINDRIEDYLNSTITMNVRKVAVFDSDGTTFGQVPHYLADEALYRYADKVLKERKDKEAREKLKILDRMVKDGNNVGKPYVEDRVHFLAGLSPEEIEMIGYDCYRASYMNKTYPEMKQLVANLKEYGFEVYILTASPEFLYQKFVAEEYGIPVTNILGAKCVVKEGVTTGEIIPPIPQDDGKAHTIETFIKTRPLIVGGNSRGDMDMLNESAGLKIVVNPDDITVRGPEDGPMSGYTVKTYWEKEGAIIVRCNDVRDPKVRFHTEEWKIRPNIANPK
;
A
#
# COMPACT_ATOMS: atom_id res chain seq x y z
N MET A 1 -47.47 1.99 -45.85
CA MET A 1 -46.35 1.37 -45.10
C MET A 1 -46.59 -0.14 -45.14
N ASN A 2 -45.68 -0.88 -45.75
CA ASN A 2 -45.89 -2.28 -46.09
C ASN A 2 -45.70 -3.19 -44.86
N MET A 3 -46.58 -4.17 -44.62
CA MET A 3 -46.59 -5.07 -43.45
C MET A 3 -45.22 -5.77 -43.19
N LYS A 4 -44.37 -5.89 -44.19
CA LYS A 4 -43.00 -6.40 -44.08
C LYS A 4 -42.08 -5.40 -43.39
N GLN A 5 -42.26 -4.10 -43.59
CA GLN A 5 -41.48 -3.07 -42.92
C GLN A 5 -41.87 -2.90 -41.43
N LEU A 6 -43.15 -3.08 -41.13
CA LEU A 6 -43.65 -3.03 -39.74
C LEU A 6 -43.12 -4.22 -38.90
N LYS A 7 -43.00 -5.44 -39.51
CA LYS A 7 -42.42 -6.61 -38.83
C LYS A 7 -40.91 -6.47 -38.63
N LEU A 8 -40.18 -5.81 -39.52
CA LEU A 8 -38.73 -5.60 -39.39
C LEU A 8 -38.44 -4.53 -38.32
N THR A 9 -39.26 -3.51 -38.22
CA THR A 9 -39.14 -2.46 -37.20
C THR A 9 -39.46 -2.99 -35.79
N LEU A 10 -40.42 -3.91 -35.67
CA LEU A 10 -40.74 -4.58 -34.42
C LEU A 10 -39.66 -5.62 -34.00
N LEU A 11 -39.00 -6.26 -34.95
CA LEU A 11 -37.86 -7.20 -34.65
C LEU A 11 -36.61 -6.41 -34.21
N LEU A 12 -36.35 -5.24 -34.78
CA LEU A 12 -35.25 -4.36 -34.36
C LEU A 12 -35.49 -3.72 -32.99
N ALA A 13 -36.75 -3.44 -32.64
CA ALA A 13 -37.11 -2.90 -31.31
C ALA A 13 -37.06 -3.96 -30.21
N ALA A 14 -37.20 -5.26 -30.54
CA ALA A 14 -37.10 -6.35 -29.59
C ALA A 14 -35.64 -6.82 -29.30
N PHE A 15 -34.64 -6.33 -30.06
CA PHE A 15 -33.22 -6.67 -29.85
C PHE A 15 -32.46 -5.65 -29.01
N CYS A 16 -33.10 -4.59 -28.60
CA CYS A 16 -32.55 -3.60 -27.69
C CYS A 16 -33.25 -3.71 -26.34
N ILE A 17 -32.89 -4.59 -25.48
CA ILE A 17 -32.97 -4.50 -24.00
C ILE A 17 -32.83 -5.91 -23.42
N THR A 18 -31.62 -6.45 -23.46
CA THR A 18 -31.11 -7.23 -22.36
C THR A 18 -29.65 -6.80 -22.15
N LEU A 19 -29.46 -5.53 -21.84
CA LEU A 19 -28.39 -5.17 -20.95
C LEU A 19 -28.79 -5.80 -19.61
N THR A 20 -28.35 -7.04 -19.39
CA THR A 20 -28.24 -7.53 -18.03
C THR A 20 -27.30 -6.55 -17.33
N VAL A 21 -27.88 -5.63 -16.59
CA VAL A 21 -27.17 -4.94 -15.51
C VAL A 21 -26.75 -6.09 -14.61
N SER A 22 -25.55 -6.63 -14.80
CA SER A 22 -24.89 -7.44 -13.81
C SER A 22 -24.78 -6.54 -12.61
N GLY A 23 -25.66 -6.73 -11.63
CA GLY A 23 -25.61 -5.95 -10.39
C GLY A 23 -24.23 -6.17 -9.78
N GLN A 24 -23.61 -5.10 -9.36
CA GLN A 24 -22.38 -5.17 -8.57
C GLN A 24 -22.65 -6.05 -7.37
N THR A 25 -21.84 -7.08 -7.16
CA THR A 25 -22.08 -8.07 -6.12
C THR A 25 -20.92 -8.05 -5.14
N TYR A 26 -21.23 -7.74 -3.88
CA TYR A 26 -20.27 -7.86 -2.80
C TYR A 26 -19.97 -9.35 -2.52
N ARG A 27 -18.70 -9.66 -2.35
CA ARG A 27 -18.24 -10.98 -1.94
C ARG A 27 -17.75 -10.88 -0.51
N HIS A 28 -18.36 -11.68 0.36
CA HIS A 28 -17.98 -11.74 1.78
C HIS A 28 -16.49 -11.98 1.95
N ILE A 29 -15.82 -11.13 2.72
CA ILE A 29 -14.40 -11.21 3.03
C ILE A 29 -14.20 -12.21 4.15
N SER A 30 -13.60 -13.34 3.83
CA SER A 30 -13.30 -14.39 4.79
C SER A 30 -12.26 -13.90 5.80
N GLY A 31 -12.46 -14.23 7.08
CA GLY A 31 -11.56 -13.83 8.18
C GLY A 31 -11.99 -12.57 8.92
N TRP A 32 -12.92 -11.78 8.36
CA TRP A 32 -13.54 -10.66 9.06
C TRP A 32 -14.96 -11.00 9.54
N SER A 33 -15.43 -10.32 10.61
CA SER A 33 -16.76 -10.55 11.17
C SER A 33 -17.86 -10.16 10.19
N GLN A 34 -19.07 -10.69 10.41
CA GLN A 34 -20.25 -10.32 9.63
C GLN A 34 -20.52 -8.81 9.73
N GLU A 35 -20.43 -8.22 10.91
CA GLU A 35 -20.63 -6.78 11.12
C GLU A 35 -19.68 -5.92 10.26
N ILE A 36 -18.39 -6.30 10.17
CA ILE A 36 -17.41 -5.62 9.33
C ILE A 36 -17.82 -5.75 7.86
N ASN A 37 -18.17 -6.95 7.43
CA ASN A 37 -18.61 -7.20 6.07
C ASN A 37 -19.86 -6.38 5.72
N ASP A 38 -20.87 -6.37 6.59
CA ASP A 38 -22.10 -5.62 6.39
C ASP A 38 -21.82 -4.11 6.24
N ARG A 39 -20.97 -3.55 7.11
CA ARG A 39 -20.59 -2.12 7.02
C ARG A 39 -19.89 -1.77 5.70
N ILE A 40 -19.03 -2.66 5.21
CA ILE A 40 -18.33 -2.44 3.93
C ILE A 40 -19.31 -2.58 2.77
N GLU A 41 -20.15 -3.62 2.78
CA GLU A 41 -21.16 -3.87 1.74
C GLU A 41 -22.17 -2.72 1.64
N ASP A 42 -22.74 -2.30 2.77
CA ASP A 42 -23.67 -1.18 2.82
C ASP A 42 -23.07 0.10 2.25
N TYR A 43 -21.82 0.39 2.62
CA TYR A 43 -21.13 1.54 2.08
C TYR A 43 -20.89 1.41 0.57
N LEU A 44 -20.38 0.29 0.09
CA LEU A 44 -20.15 0.07 -1.35
C LEU A 44 -21.46 0.16 -2.13
N ASN A 45 -22.53 -0.42 -1.64
CA ASN A 45 -23.86 -0.32 -2.26
C ASN A 45 -24.35 1.14 -2.32
N SER A 46 -24.08 1.96 -1.31
CA SER A 46 -24.42 3.39 -1.32
C SER A 46 -23.66 4.16 -2.40
N THR A 47 -22.49 3.67 -2.85
CA THR A 47 -21.70 4.32 -3.89
C THR A 47 -22.17 4.00 -5.32
N ILE A 48 -23.05 3.02 -5.52
CA ILE A 48 -23.47 2.57 -6.87
C ILE A 48 -24.04 3.73 -7.69
N THR A 49 -24.84 4.57 -7.07
CA THR A 49 -25.51 5.71 -7.75
C THR A 49 -24.68 6.99 -7.75
N MET A 50 -23.50 6.99 -7.13
CA MET A 50 -22.65 8.17 -7.10
C MET A 50 -22.02 8.43 -8.48
N ASN A 51 -22.21 9.63 -9.01
CA ASN A 51 -21.57 10.08 -10.25
C ASN A 51 -20.27 10.85 -9.92
N VAL A 52 -19.33 10.18 -9.28
CA VAL A 52 -18.01 10.71 -8.91
C VAL A 52 -16.93 9.70 -9.24
N ARG A 53 -15.69 10.17 -9.36
CA ARG A 53 -14.53 9.30 -9.43
C ARG A 53 -14.37 8.57 -8.09
N LYS A 54 -14.52 7.25 -8.11
CA LYS A 54 -14.45 6.42 -6.91
C LYS A 54 -12.99 6.01 -6.70
N VAL A 55 -12.38 6.50 -5.63
CA VAL A 55 -10.98 6.23 -5.30
C VAL A 55 -10.89 5.59 -3.92
N ALA A 56 -10.08 4.54 -3.83
CA ALA A 56 -9.63 3.95 -2.57
C ALA A 56 -8.10 4.01 -2.49
N VAL A 57 -7.57 4.40 -1.33
CA VAL A 57 -6.13 4.53 -1.09
C VAL A 57 -5.76 3.71 0.13
N PHE A 58 -4.75 2.87 0.01
CA PHE A 58 -4.24 2.04 1.10
C PHE A 58 -2.73 2.25 1.28
N ASP A 59 -2.28 2.27 2.53
CA ASP A 59 -0.88 2.07 2.83
C ASP A 59 -0.43 0.67 2.41
N SER A 60 0.87 0.46 2.30
CA SER A 60 1.45 -0.81 1.86
C SER A 60 1.84 -1.71 3.03
N ASP A 61 2.97 -1.40 3.70
CA ASP A 61 3.56 -2.23 4.75
C ASP A 61 2.69 -2.25 6.02
N GLY A 62 2.24 -3.43 6.44
CA GLY A 62 1.34 -3.60 7.59
C GLY A 62 -0.13 -3.39 7.26
N THR A 63 -0.46 -2.91 6.05
CA THR A 63 -1.83 -2.66 5.60
C THR A 63 -2.27 -3.62 4.51
N THR A 64 -1.48 -3.77 3.43
CA THR A 64 -1.81 -4.69 2.34
C THR A 64 -1.05 -6.01 2.45
N PHE A 65 0.13 -5.99 3.05
CA PHE A 65 0.89 -7.19 3.41
C PHE A 65 1.66 -6.99 4.71
N GLY A 66 2.14 -8.09 5.32
CA GLY A 66 2.80 -8.08 6.61
C GLY A 66 4.17 -7.41 6.59
N GLN A 67 4.43 -6.64 7.65
CA GLN A 67 5.68 -5.91 7.87
C GLN A 67 6.58 -6.53 8.96
N VAL A 68 6.17 -7.64 9.54
CA VAL A 68 6.93 -8.33 10.61
C VAL A 68 7.83 -9.40 10.00
N PRO A 69 9.13 -9.48 10.35
CA PRO A 69 9.81 -8.67 11.38
C PRO A 69 10.37 -7.33 10.88
N HIS A 70 10.44 -7.10 9.56
CA HIS A 70 11.04 -5.88 8.98
C HIS A 70 10.24 -5.38 7.79
N TYR A 71 10.43 -4.11 7.42
CA TYR A 71 9.90 -3.57 6.19
C TYR A 71 10.56 -4.22 4.97
N LEU A 72 9.77 -4.49 3.94
CA LEU A 72 10.29 -5.09 2.71
C LEU A 72 11.41 -4.22 2.09
N ALA A 73 11.25 -2.90 2.11
CA ALA A 73 12.28 -2.02 1.56
C ALA A 73 13.64 -2.23 2.23
N ASP A 74 13.67 -2.31 3.56
CA ASP A 74 14.92 -2.53 4.28
C ASP A 74 15.51 -3.90 3.95
N GLU A 75 14.71 -4.96 4.05
CA GLU A 75 15.17 -6.30 3.70
C GLU A 75 15.72 -6.37 2.27
N ALA A 76 15.07 -5.69 1.31
CA ALA A 76 15.53 -5.64 -0.07
C ALA A 76 16.91 -5.00 -0.21
N LEU A 77 17.15 -3.87 0.47
CA LEU A 77 18.44 -3.17 0.43
C LEU A 77 19.55 -3.97 1.09
N TYR A 78 19.32 -4.51 2.29
CA TYR A 78 20.32 -5.31 3.01
C TYR A 78 20.63 -6.62 2.28
N ARG A 79 19.62 -7.26 1.71
CA ARG A 79 19.78 -8.46 0.88
C ARG A 79 20.61 -8.16 -0.39
N TYR A 80 20.36 -7.05 -1.06
CA TYR A 80 21.14 -6.61 -2.22
C TYR A 80 22.58 -6.31 -1.82
N ALA A 81 22.79 -5.62 -0.70
CA ALA A 81 24.14 -5.35 -0.20
C ALA A 81 24.92 -6.63 0.08
N ASP A 82 24.32 -7.60 0.76
CA ASP A 82 24.97 -8.87 1.10
C ASP A 82 25.32 -9.70 -0.13
N LYS A 83 24.44 -9.73 -1.12
CA LYS A 83 24.61 -10.55 -2.31
C LYS A 83 25.50 -9.92 -3.40
N VAL A 84 25.51 -8.58 -3.48
CA VAL A 84 26.13 -7.89 -4.61
C VAL A 84 27.21 -6.92 -4.16
N LEU A 85 26.95 -6.05 -3.18
CA LEU A 85 27.86 -4.94 -2.88
C LEU A 85 29.06 -5.37 -2.05
N LYS A 86 28.93 -6.33 -1.15
CA LYS A 86 30.05 -6.81 -0.30
C LYS A 86 31.18 -7.47 -1.12
N GLU A 87 30.85 -8.03 -2.28
CA GLU A 87 31.81 -8.61 -3.21
C GLU A 87 32.57 -7.55 -4.04
N ARG A 88 31.99 -6.34 -4.16
CA ARG A 88 32.52 -5.23 -4.95
C ARG A 88 33.48 -4.37 -4.13
N LYS A 89 34.60 -3.95 -4.78
CA LYS A 89 35.63 -3.11 -4.15
C LYS A 89 35.70 -1.69 -4.76
N ASP A 90 34.81 -1.37 -5.67
CA ASP A 90 34.74 -0.06 -6.30
C ASP A 90 34.22 1.05 -5.37
N LYS A 91 34.31 2.30 -5.84
CA LYS A 91 33.91 3.46 -5.05
C LYS A 91 32.40 3.48 -4.80
N GLU A 92 31.61 3.13 -5.81
CA GLU A 92 30.14 3.16 -5.72
C GLU A 92 29.64 2.20 -4.63
N ALA A 93 30.11 0.94 -4.64
CA ALA A 93 29.74 -0.03 -3.62
C ALA A 93 30.08 0.46 -2.20
N ARG A 94 31.26 1.06 -2.02
CA ARG A 94 31.66 1.62 -0.72
C ARG A 94 30.75 2.78 -0.27
N GLU A 95 30.33 3.66 -1.17
CA GLU A 95 29.43 4.76 -0.83
C GLU A 95 28.02 4.22 -0.46
N LYS A 96 27.49 3.26 -1.21
CA LYS A 96 26.23 2.61 -0.88
C LYS A 96 26.26 1.89 0.49
N LEU A 97 27.35 1.19 0.80
CA LEU A 97 27.52 0.55 2.12
C LEU A 97 27.55 1.57 3.26
N LYS A 98 28.14 2.76 3.06
CA LYS A 98 28.09 3.84 4.07
C LYS A 98 26.67 4.35 4.31
N ILE A 99 25.81 4.35 3.30
CA ILE A 99 24.40 4.70 3.48
C ILE A 99 23.74 3.68 4.39
N LEU A 100 23.94 2.38 4.15
CA LEU A 100 23.41 1.34 5.03
C LEU A 100 23.96 1.44 6.46
N ASP A 101 25.23 1.76 6.64
CA ASP A 101 25.82 1.98 7.97
C ASP A 101 25.12 3.13 8.73
N ARG A 102 24.66 4.18 8.03
CA ARG A 102 23.84 5.23 8.66
C ARG A 102 22.46 4.69 9.03
N MET A 103 21.80 4.00 8.12
CA MET A 103 20.48 3.40 8.36
C MET A 103 20.50 2.44 9.54
N VAL A 104 21.57 1.62 9.70
CA VAL A 104 21.75 0.75 10.87
C VAL A 104 21.82 1.54 12.17
N LYS A 105 22.53 2.68 12.19
CA LYS A 105 22.63 3.55 13.37
C LYS A 105 21.30 4.18 13.74
N ASP A 106 20.51 4.55 12.74
CA ASP A 106 19.17 5.11 12.93
C ASP A 106 18.16 4.07 13.38
N GLY A 107 18.40 2.79 13.05
CA GLY A 107 17.69 1.59 13.50
C GLY A 107 16.18 1.64 13.28
N ASN A 108 15.65 1.07 12.24
CA ASN A 108 14.21 1.00 11.92
C ASN A 108 13.47 2.36 12.13
N ASN A 109 14.14 3.46 11.83
CA ASN A 109 13.56 4.78 11.84
C ASN A 109 12.85 5.00 10.49
N VAL A 110 11.60 5.47 10.54
CA VAL A 110 10.81 5.77 9.34
C VAL A 110 10.66 7.27 9.08
N GLY A 111 11.49 8.09 9.70
CA GLY A 111 11.52 9.53 9.43
C GLY A 111 12.00 9.86 8.01
N LYS A 112 11.70 11.08 7.55
CA LYS A 112 12.05 11.53 6.18
C LYS A 112 13.52 11.26 5.79
N PRO A 113 14.53 11.56 6.62
CA PRO A 113 15.94 11.29 6.28
C PRO A 113 16.23 9.80 6.01
N TYR A 114 15.59 8.91 6.75
CA TYR A 114 15.75 7.47 6.55
C TYR A 114 15.12 7.01 5.23
N VAL A 115 13.98 7.57 4.86
CA VAL A 115 13.34 7.32 3.56
C VAL A 115 14.22 7.85 2.42
N GLU A 116 14.81 9.03 2.58
CA GLU A 116 15.75 9.61 1.62
C GLU A 116 16.98 8.72 1.42
N ASP A 117 17.54 8.18 2.51
CA ASP A 117 18.67 7.24 2.44
C ASP A 117 18.33 5.98 1.62
N ARG A 118 17.11 5.46 1.70
CA ARG A 118 16.67 4.36 0.83
C ARG A 118 16.71 4.74 -0.65
N VAL A 119 16.27 5.95 -1.00
CA VAL A 119 16.32 6.46 -2.38
C VAL A 119 17.76 6.66 -2.84
N HIS A 120 18.60 7.29 -2.01
CA HIS A 120 20.02 7.52 -2.32
C HIS A 120 20.81 6.21 -2.50
N PHE A 121 20.48 5.18 -1.73
CA PHE A 121 21.09 3.86 -1.88
C PHE A 121 20.81 3.24 -3.26
N LEU A 122 19.60 3.44 -3.79
CA LEU A 122 19.19 2.89 -5.08
C LEU A 122 19.66 3.73 -6.29
N ALA A 123 20.17 4.94 -6.07
CA ALA A 123 20.64 5.81 -7.15
C ALA A 123 21.70 5.12 -8.02
N GLY A 124 21.62 5.34 -9.33
CA GLY A 124 22.49 4.72 -10.34
C GLY A 124 22.00 3.36 -10.86
N LEU A 125 20.94 2.79 -10.29
CA LEU A 125 20.27 1.59 -10.82
C LEU A 125 19.14 2.01 -11.76
N SER A 126 18.82 1.17 -12.75
CA SER A 126 17.62 1.39 -13.57
C SER A 126 16.33 1.08 -12.77
N PRO A 127 15.19 1.65 -13.17
CA PRO A 127 13.90 1.27 -12.58
C PRO A 127 13.67 -0.23 -12.58
N GLU A 128 13.98 -0.91 -13.66
CA GLU A 128 13.81 -2.36 -13.81
C GLU A 128 14.70 -3.17 -12.87
N GLU A 129 15.95 -2.72 -12.63
CA GLU A 129 16.83 -3.35 -11.64
C GLU A 129 16.26 -3.21 -10.24
N ILE A 130 15.72 -2.04 -9.88
CA ILE A 130 15.11 -1.79 -8.57
C ILE A 130 13.82 -2.62 -8.40
N GLU A 131 12.98 -2.69 -9.43
CA GLU A 131 11.81 -3.56 -9.43
C GLU A 131 12.18 -5.03 -9.17
N MET A 132 13.24 -5.51 -9.80
CA MET A 132 13.72 -6.88 -9.58
C MET A 132 14.30 -7.09 -8.19
N ILE A 133 15.00 -6.11 -7.61
CA ILE A 133 15.48 -6.16 -6.22
C ILE A 133 14.29 -6.32 -5.26
N GLY A 134 13.24 -5.51 -5.42
CA GLY A 134 12.04 -5.59 -4.61
C GLY A 134 11.27 -6.90 -4.82
N TYR A 135 11.08 -7.30 -6.06
CA TYR A 135 10.36 -8.52 -6.43
C TYR A 135 11.06 -9.79 -5.92
N ASP A 136 12.37 -9.88 -6.06
CA ASP A 136 13.16 -11.00 -5.55
C ASP A 136 13.15 -11.07 -4.03
N CYS A 137 13.15 -9.92 -3.37
CA CYS A 137 12.98 -9.84 -1.91
C CYS A 137 11.58 -10.31 -1.51
N TYR A 138 10.53 -9.82 -2.18
CA TYR A 138 9.15 -10.24 -1.94
C TYR A 138 9.02 -11.76 -2.08
N ARG A 139 9.46 -12.33 -3.18
CA ARG A 139 9.39 -13.78 -3.42
C ARG A 139 10.14 -14.61 -2.40
N ALA A 140 11.27 -14.12 -1.93
CA ALA A 140 12.12 -14.87 -1.00
C ALA A 140 11.62 -14.80 0.45
N SER A 141 11.00 -13.70 0.86
CA SER A 141 10.76 -13.43 2.29
C SER A 141 9.33 -12.96 2.61
N TYR A 142 8.54 -12.50 1.62
CA TYR A 142 7.23 -11.89 1.87
C TYR A 142 6.07 -12.50 1.06
N MET A 143 6.31 -13.46 0.19
CA MET A 143 5.28 -14.03 -0.69
C MET A 143 4.05 -14.55 0.08
N ASN A 144 4.26 -15.11 1.28
CA ASN A 144 3.19 -15.63 2.13
C ASN A 144 2.62 -14.59 3.11
N LYS A 145 2.99 -13.32 2.95
CA LYS A 145 2.59 -12.24 3.87
C LYS A 145 1.57 -11.27 3.26
N THR A 146 1.22 -11.43 1.99
CA THR A 146 0.10 -10.68 1.40
C THR A 146 -1.19 -11.11 2.09
N TYR A 147 -1.96 -10.12 2.60
CA TYR A 147 -3.17 -10.40 3.35
C TYR A 147 -4.31 -10.84 2.42
N PRO A 148 -4.82 -12.08 2.58
CA PRO A 148 -5.93 -12.57 1.75
C PRO A 148 -7.19 -11.72 1.87
N GLU A 149 -7.46 -11.18 3.07
CA GLU A 149 -8.60 -10.31 3.35
C GLU A 149 -8.52 -9.02 2.54
N MET A 150 -7.32 -8.41 2.46
CA MET A 150 -7.11 -7.20 1.68
C MET A 150 -7.21 -7.46 0.17
N LYS A 151 -6.78 -8.64 -0.31
CA LYS A 151 -7.00 -9.04 -1.70
C LYS A 151 -8.49 -9.15 -2.04
N GLN A 152 -9.29 -9.73 -1.13
CA GLN A 152 -10.74 -9.82 -1.29
C GLN A 152 -11.40 -8.43 -1.25
N LEU A 153 -10.95 -7.55 -0.35
CA LEU A 153 -11.43 -6.15 -0.31
C LEU A 153 -11.14 -5.43 -1.62
N VAL A 154 -9.90 -5.49 -2.11
CA VAL A 154 -9.53 -4.85 -3.39
C VAL A 154 -10.32 -5.42 -4.57
N ALA A 155 -10.59 -6.72 -4.58
CA ALA A 155 -11.44 -7.34 -5.60
C ALA A 155 -12.88 -6.79 -5.55
N ASN A 156 -13.47 -6.63 -4.36
CA ASN A 156 -14.79 -6.00 -4.19
C ASN A 156 -14.76 -4.55 -4.67
N LEU A 157 -13.75 -3.77 -4.27
CA LEU A 157 -13.61 -2.37 -4.70
C LEU A 157 -13.58 -2.23 -6.22
N LYS A 158 -12.83 -3.08 -6.90
CA LYS A 158 -12.75 -3.11 -8.38
C LYS A 158 -14.11 -3.46 -9.00
N GLU A 159 -14.85 -4.41 -8.44
CA GLU A 159 -16.20 -4.77 -8.87
C GLU A 159 -17.17 -3.57 -8.76
N TYR A 160 -17.00 -2.73 -7.71
CA TYR A 160 -17.79 -1.51 -7.51
C TYR A 160 -17.25 -0.29 -8.27
N GLY A 161 -16.26 -0.47 -9.15
CA GLY A 161 -15.71 0.57 -10.02
C GLY A 161 -14.76 1.54 -9.34
N PHE A 162 -14.13 1.13 -8.24
CA PHE A 162 -13.10 1.94 -7.60
C PHE A 162 -11.75 1.84 -8.33
N GLU A 163 -11.10 2.96 -8.47
CA GLU A 163 -9.67 3.04 -8.72
C GLU A 163 -8.94 2.83 -7.38
N VAL A 164 -8.14 1.78 -7.30
CA VAL A 164 -7.38 1.45 -6.08
C VAL A 164 -5.95 1.93 -6.23
N TYR A 165 -5.47 2.67 -5.24
CA TYR A 165 -4.10 3.15 -5.11
C TYR A 165 -3.44 2.54 -3.87
N ILE A 166 -2.17 2.18 -4.00
CA ILE A 166 -1.31 1.80 -2.87
C ILE A 166 -0.27 2.90 -2.69
N LEU A 167 -0.13 3.36 -1.45
CA LEU A 167 0.73 4.47 -1.07
C LEU A 167 1.74 4.00 -0.03
N THR A 168 3.03 4.10 -0.33
CA THR A 168 4.11 3.67 0.57
C THR A 168 5.13 4.78 0.79
N ALA A 169 5.69 4.89 1.98
CA ALA A 169 6.85 5.76 2.23
C ALA A 169 8.15 5.26 1.58
N SER A 170 8.16 4.01 1.14
CA SER A 170 9.34 3.39 0.52
C SER A 170 9.53 3.82 -0.94
N PRO A 171 10.74 3.63 -1.53
CA PRO A 171 10.96 3.87 -2.96
C PRO A 171 9.99 3.05 -3.83
N GLU A 172 9.22 3.72 -4.70
CA GLU A 172 8.09 3.09 -5.39
C GLU A 172 8.46 1.91 -6.27
N PHE A 173 9.60 1.97 -6.96
CA PHE A 173 10.04 0.89 -7.85
C PHE A 173 10.27 -0.44 -7.12
N LEU A 174 10.64 -0.42 -5.83
CA LEU A 174 10.76 -1.66 -5.04
C LEU A 174 9.42 -2.39 -4.88
N TYR A 175 8.29 -1.66 -4.97
CA TYR A 175 6.94 -2.18 -4.67
C TYR A 175 6.11 -2.41 -5.93
N GLN A 176 6.32 -1.63 -6.98
CA GLN A 176 5.43 -1.56 -8.12
C GLN A 176 5.15 -2.92 -8.75
N LYS A 177 6.18 -3.72 -9.00
CA LYS A 177 6.01 -5.01 -9.68
C LYS A 177 5.17 -6.00 -8.87
N PHE A 178 5.56 -6.31 -7.64
CA PHE A 178 4.86 -7.35 -6.87
C PHE A 178 3.48 -6.90 -6.41
N VAL A 179 3.30 -5.63 -6.04
CA VAL A 179 1.99 -5.11 -5.62
C VAL A 179 1.02 -5.11 -6.80
N ALA A 180 1.48 -4.72 -7.99
CA ALA A 180 0.65 -4.77 -9.20
C ALA A 180 0.18 -6.21 -9.51
N GLU A 181 1.09 -7.19 -9.41
CA GLU A 181 0.77 -8.61 -9.64
C GLU A 181 -0.19 -9.15 -8.57
N GLU A 182 0.06 -8.88 -7.27
CA GLU A 182 -0.74 -9.40 -6.16
C GLU A 182 -2.17 -8.85 -6.13
N TYR A 183 -2.35 -7.57 -6.45
CA TYR A 183 -3.64 -6.88 -6.35
C TYR A 183 -4.32 -6.68 -7.71
N GLY A 184 -3.63 -6.95 -8.81
CA GLY A 184 -4.15 -6.74 -10.17
C GLY A 184 -4.53 -5.27 -10.40
N ILE A 185 -3.69 -4.34 -9.96
CA ILE A 185 -3.84 -2.89 -10.16
C ILE A 185 -2.73 -2.37 -11.08
N PRO A 186 -2.95 -1.24 -11.79
CA PRO A 186 -1.91 -0.65 -12.63
C PRO A 186 -0.68 -0.23 -11.79
N VAL A 187 0.52 -0.41 -12.33
CA VAL A 187 1.78 0.03 -11.67
C VAL A 187 1.77 1.53 -11.36
N THR A 188 1.09 2.33 -12.18
CA THR A 188 0.92 3.78 -11.99
C THR A 188 0.07 4.14 -10.77
N ASN A 189 -0.66 3.19 -10.23
CA ASN A 189 -1.46 3.36 -9.01
C ASN A 189 -0.69 2.98 -7.74
N ILE A 190 0.59 2.62 -7.86
CA ILE A 190 1.46 2.32 -6.74
C ILE A 190 2.44 3.47 -6.61
N LEU A 191 2.20 4.30 -5.60
CA LEU A 191 2.91 5.55 -5.36
C LEU A 191 3.81 5.40 -4.13
N GLY A 192 5.05 5.78 -4.29
CA GLY A 192 6.06 5.77 -3.23
C GLY A 192 6.96 6.99 -3.27
N ALA A 193 8.06 6.94 -2.54
CA ALA A 193 9.09 7.94 -2.67
C ALA A 193 9.66 7.91 -4.08
N LYS A 194 9.51 9.04 -4.78
CA LYS A 194 9.87 9.19 -6.19
C LYS A 194 11.24 9.82 -6.35
N CYS A 195 11.96 9.40 -7.38
CA CYS A 195 13.20 10.07 -7.78
C CYS A 195 13.21 10.36 -9.27
N VAL A 196 14.08 11.31 -9.66
CA VAL A 196 14.31 11.61 -11.07
C VAL A 196 15.03 10.44 -11.73
N VAL A 197 14.55 10.02 -12.89
CA VAL A 197 15.23 9.06 -13.77
C VAL A 197 15.87 9.86 -14.91
N LYS A 198 17.17 9.70 -15.09
CA LYS A 198 17.94 10.38 -16.14
C LYS A 198 18.80 9.35 -16.86
N GLU A 199 18.77 9.38 -18.19
CA GLU A 199 19.53 8.44 -19.04
C GLU A 199 19.30 6.96 -18.69
N GLY A 200 18.06 6.62 -18.29
CA GLY A 200 17.64 5.25 -17.95
C GLY A 200 17.99 4.78 -16.55
N VAL A 201 18.61 5.62 -15.71
CA VAL A 201 18.95 5.28 -14.33
C VAL A 201 18.34 6.26 -13.33
N THR A 202 18.07 5.79 -12.12
CA THR A 202 17.58 6.64 -11.02
C THR A 202 18.70 7.55 -10.52
N THR A 203 18.32 8.74 -10.10
CA THR A 203 19.22 9.68 -9.44
C THR A 203 18.92 9.74 -7.94
N GLY A 204 19.77 10.42 -7.17
CA GLY A 204 19.46 10.74 -5.77
C GLY A 204 18.51 11.93 -5.61
N GLU A 205 18.03 12.54 -6.71
CA GLU A 205 17.12 13.69 -6.67
C GLU A 205 15.69 13.21 -6.41
N ILE A 206 15.15 13.56 -5.25
CA ILE A 206 13.81 13.15 -4.81
C ILE A 206 12.77 14.13 -5.34
N ILE A 207 11.66 13.60 -5.86
CA ILE A 207 10.51 14.37 -6.33
C ILE A 207 9.50 14.44 -5.18
N PRO A 208 9.25 15.63 -4.58
CA PRO A 208 8.26 15.78 -3.52
C PRO A 208 6.82 15.64 -4.03
N PRO A 209 5.86 15.31 -3.14
CA PRO A 209 6.06 15.02 -1.72
C PRO A 209 6.64 13.62 -1.46
N ILE A 210 7.40 13.47 -0.37
CA ILE A 210 7.76 12.15 0.15
C ILE A 210 6.54 11.63 0.91
N PRO A 211 5.99 10.45 0.60
CA PRO A 211 4.76 9.93 1.21
C PRO A 211 5.01 9.33 2.59
N GLN A 212 5.47 10.17 3.51
CA GLN A 212 5.76 9.90 4.91
C GLN A 212 4.95 10.86 5.79
N ASP A 213 4.20 10.35 6.77
CA ASP A 213 3.32 11.12 7.65
C ASP A 213 2.37 12.05 6.83
N ASP A 214 2.43 13.38 7.03
CA ASP A 214 1.68 14.39 6.28
C ASP A 214 1.90 14.30 4.76
N GLY A 215 3.07 13.86 4.34
CA GLY A 215 3.38 13.68 2.92
C GLY A 215 2.50 12.65 2.21
N LYS A 216 1.86 11.72 2.95
CA LYS A 216 0.86 10.81 2.38
C LYS A 216 -0.39 11.55 1.90
N ALA A 217 -0.92 12.48 2.71
CA ALA A 217 -2.03 13.32 2.30
C ALA A 217 -1.65 14.21 1.12
N HIS A 218 -0.50 14.87 1.17
CA HIS A 218 0.03 15.66 0.05
C HIS A 218 0.23 14.84 -1.24
N THR A 219 0.55 13.57 -1.12
CA THR A 219 0.67 12.67 -2.29
C THR A 219 -0.69 12.40 -2.94
N ILE A 220 -1.74 12.25 -2.14
CA ILE A 220 -3.12 12.16 -2.65
C ILE A 220 -3.49 13.43 -3.41
N GLU A 221 -3.26 14.59 -2.81
CA GLU A 221 -3.56 15.89 -3.41
C GLU A 221 -2.78 16.12 -4.72
N THR A 222 -1.50 15.77 -4.73
CA THR A 222 -0.59 16.06 -5.85
C THR A 222 -0.77 15.11 -7.03
N PHE A 223 -0.85 13.81 -6.77
CA PHE A 223 -0.81 12.79 -7.82
C PHE A 223 -2.17 12.15 -8.11
N ILE A 224 -3.00 11.91 -7.09
CA ILE A 224 -4.33 11.31 -7.29
C ILE A 224 -5.37 12.38 -7.65
N LYS A 225 -5.27 13.55 -7.02
CA LYS A 225 -6.11 14.75 -7.31
C LYS A 225 -7.61 14.50 -7.14
N THR A 226 -7.94 13.61 -6.22
CA THR A 226 -9.33 13.27 -5.90
C THR A 226 -9.38 12.86 -4.44
N ARG A 227 -10.33 13.38 -3.69
CA ARG A 227 -10.54 12.98 -2.30
C ARG A 227 -11.05 11.55 -2.28
N PRO A 228 -10.33 10.59 -1.65
CA PRO A 228 -10.71 9.19 -1.65
C PRO A 228 -12.03 8.96 -0.90
N LEU A 229 -12.85 8.03 -1.38
CA LEU A 229 -14.03 7.55 -0.65
C LEU A 229 -13.68 6.54 0.43
N ILE A 230 -12.57 5.82 0.26
CA ILE A 230 -12.09 4.81 1.21
C ILE A 230 -10.59 5.01 1.38
N VAL A 231 -10.13 5.01 2.64
CA VAL A 231 -8.71 5.03 2.96
C VAL A 231 -8.40 3.98 4.01
N GLY A 232 -7.30 3.24 3.81
CA GLY A 232 -6.83 2.27 4.77
C GLY A 232 -5.36 2.47 5.14
N GLY A 233 -5.06 2.21 6.42
CA GLY A 233 -3.70 2.30 6.98
C GLY A 233 -3.57 1.43 8.21
N ASN A 234 -2.42 1.45 8.89
CA ASN A 234 -2.19 0.60 10.06
C ASN A 234 -1.58 1.33 11.27
N SER A 235 -0.96 2.46 11.04
CA SER A 235 -0.09 3.13 12.01
C SER A 235 -0.47 4.60 12.24
N ARG A 236 0.22 5.24 13.20
CA ARG A 236 0.12 6.69 13.40
C ARG A 236 0.56 7.47 12.15
N GLY A 237 1.55 6.97 11.42
CA GLY A 237 2.04 7.63 10.20
C GLY A 237 1.00 7.72 9.06
N ASP A 238 -0.12 6.99 9.18
CA ASP A 238 -1.22 7.04 8.21
C ASP A 238 -2.32 8.02 8.60
N MET A 239 -2.19 8.72 9.73
CA MET A 239 -3.26 9.55 10.29
C MET A 239 -3.73 10.62 9.29
N ASP A 240 -2.78 11.35 8.70
CA ASP A 240 -3.12 12.43 7.76
C ASP A 240 -3.78 11.88 6.49
N MET A 241 -3.26 10.76 5.98
CA MET A 241 -3.87 10.04 4.85
C MET A 241 -5.28 9.54 5.17
N LEU A 242 -5.49 8.92 6.34
CA LEU A 242 -6.80 8.42 6.78
C LEU A 242 -7.82 9.57 6.90
N ASN A 243 -7.37 10.76 7.29
CA ASN A 243 -8.22 11.95 7.39
C ASN A 243 -8.66 12.50 6.02
N GLU A 244 -7.98 12.12 4.94
CA GLU A 244 -8.44 12.42 3.58
C GLU A 244 -9.67 11.61 3.16
N SER A 245 -10.05 10.58 3.88
CA SER A 245 -11.24 9.80 3.53
C SER A 245 -12.52 10.65 3.59
N ALA A 246 -13.28 10.63 2.50
CA ALA A 246 -14.63 11.19 2.47
C ALA A 246 -15.70 10.21 2.96
N GLY A 247 -15.34 8.96 3.22
CA GLY A 247 -16.27 7.92 3.63
C GLY A 247 -15.65 6.93 4.61
N LEU A 248 -15.33 5.71 4.18
CA LEU A 248 -14.81 4.70 5.08
C LEU A 248 -13.32 4.89 5.39
N LYS A 249 -12.99 4.69 6.66
CA LYS A 249 -11.62 4.50 7.14
C LYS A 249 -11.48 3.05 7.61
N ILE A 250 -10.44 2.36 7.13
CA ILE A 250 -10.15 0.96 7.49
C ILE A 250 -8.76 0.91 8.11
N VAL A 251 -8.66 0.44 9.37
CA VAL A 251 -7.37 0.37 10.06
C VAL A 251 -7.02 -1.09 10.32
N VAL A 252 -5.92 -1.51 9.71
CA VAL A 252 -5.44 -2.90 9.71
C VAL A 252 -4.42 -3.08 10.83
N ASN A 253 -4.60 -4.08 11.68
CA ASN A 253 -3.65 -4.41 12.75
C ASN A 253 -3.15 -3.19 13.56
N PRO A 254 -3.98 -2.23 13.96
CA PRO A 254 -3.49 -1.07 14.72
C PRO A 254 -2.87 -1.48 16.05
N ASP A 255 -1.86 -0.72 16.48
CA ASP A 255 -1.28 -0.85 17.82
C ASP A 255 -2.37 -0.58 18.89
N ASP A 256 -2.57 -1.54 19.78
CA ASP A 256 -3.53 -1.47 20.89
C ASP A 256 -2.86 -1.45 22.28
N ILE A 257 -1.54 -1.32 22.33
CA ILE A 257 -0.73 -1.37 23.55
C ILE A 257 -0.14 -0.01 23.89
N THR A 258 0.49 0.65 22.90
CA THR A 258 1.27 1.88 23.14
C THR A 258 0.36 3.10 23.15
N VAL A 259 0.19 3.72 24.31
CA VAL A 259 -0.50 5.02 24.42
C VAL A 259 0.39 6.11 23.86
N ARG A 260 -0.17 6.93 22.96
CA ARG A 260 0.54 8.00 22.26
C ARG A 260 0.75 9.22 23.16
N GLY A 261 1.88 9.89 22.96
CA GLY A 261 2.26 11.10 23.66
C GLY A 261 1.70 12.40 23.05
N PRO A 262 2.00 13.55 23.68
CA PRO A 262 1.56 14.86 23.18
C PRO A 262 2.06 15.20 21.78
N GLU A 263 3.19 14.65 21.37
CA GLU A 263 3.80 14.80 20.03
C GLU A 263 2.94 14.24 18.90
N ASP A 264 2.04 13.32 19.22
CA ASP A 264 1.12 12.70 18.27
C ASP A 264 -0.21 13.48 18.10
N GLY A 265 -0.28 14.68 18.68
CA GLY A 265 -1.39 15.62 18.49
C GLY A 265 -2.75 15.04 18.91
N PRO A 266 -3.74 14.94 18.00
CA PRO A 266 -5.09 14.45 18.34
C PRO A 266 -5.13 13.01 18.89
N MET A 267 -4.11 12.20 18.58
CA MET A 267 -4.00 10.82 19.05
C MET A 267 -3.44 10.71 20.47
N SER A 268 -2.96 11.83 21.05
CA SER A 268 -2.41 11.86 22.41
C SER A 268 -3.39 11.29 23.44
N GLY A 269 -2.92 10.39 24.29
CA GLY A 269 -3.73 9.70 25.30
C GLY A 269 -4.50 8.48 24.81
N TYR A 270 -4.43 8.14 23.53
CA TYR A 270 -5.03 6.95 22.94
C TYR A 270 -3.96 6.00 22.39
N THR A 271 -4.28 4.73 22.27
CA THR A 271 -3.55 3.85 21.33
C THR A 271 -4.02 4.12 19.89
N VAL A 272 -3.31 3.66 18.88
CA VAL A 272 -3.76 3.80 17.48
C VAL A 272 -5.16 3.19 17.31
N LYS A 273 -5.38 2.00 17.89
CA LYS A 273 -6.68 1.32 17.83
C LYS A 273 -7.79 2.16 18.46
N THR A 274 -7.63 2.55 19.73
CA THR A 274 -8.69 3.24 20.48
C THR A 274 -9.00 4.63 19.92
N TYR A 275 -8.01 5.30 19.34
CA TYR A 275 -8.24 6.55 18.61
C TYR A 275 -9.15 6.34 17.40
N TRP A 276 -8.82 5.36 16.55
CA TRP A 276 -9.59 5.14 15.34
C TRP A 276 -10.96 4.51 15.59
N GLU A 277 -11.13 3.72 16.64
CA GLU A 277 -12.46 3.26 17.10
C GLU A 277 -13.35 4.46 17.47
N LYS A 278 -12.79 5.41 18.23
CA LYS A 278 -13.49 6.66 18.58
C LYS A 278 -13.86 7.48 17.32
N GLU A 279 -13.00 7.52 16.33
CA GLU A 279 -13.22 8.22 15.06
C GLU A 279 -14.13 7.40 14.09
N GLY A 280 -14.70 6.29 14.52
CA GLY A 280 -15.66 5.48 13.75
C GLY A 280 -15.05 4.66 12.63
N ALA A 281 -13.75 4.46 12.61
CA ALA A 281 -13.10 3.61 11.61
C ALA A 281 -13.48 2.13 11.78
N ILE A 282 -13.35 1.37 10.72
CA ILE A 282 -13.44 -0.09 10.74
C ILE A 282 -12.07 -0.64 11.14
N ILE A 283 -12.02 -1.33 12.28
CA ILE A 283 -10.80 -1.98 12.74
C ILE A 283 -10.80 -3.43 12.27
N VAL A 284 -9.76 -3.84 11.57
CA VAL A 284 -9.62 -5.21 11.06
C VAL A 284 -8.31 -5.84 11.51
N ARG A 285 -8.28 -7.16 11.55
CA ARG A 285 -7.08 -7.94 11.86
C ARG A 285 -6.76 -8.86 10.69
N CYS A 286 -5.49 -8.86 10.31
CA CYS A 286 -4.88 -9.77 9.35
C CYS A 286 -3.72 -10.50 10.02
N ASN A 287 -3.35 -11.67 9.52
CA ASN A 287 -2.26 -12.43 10.13
C ASN A 287 -0.89 -11.87 9.70
N ASP A 288 -0.16 -11.28 10.63
CA ASP A 288 1.20 -10.78 10.40
C ASP A 288 2.19 -11.36 11.42
N VAL A 289 2.72 -12.51 11.12
CA VAL A 289 3.69 -13.20 11.96
C VAL A 289 4.99 -13.44 11.19
N ARG A 290 6.10 -13.49 11.92
CA ARG A 290 7.38 -13.90 11.35
C ARG A 290 7.31 -15.38 10.93
N ASP A 291 7.69 -15.66 9.68
CA ASP A 291 7.91 -17.03 9.24
C ASP A 291 9.27 -17.53 9.77
N PRO A 292 9.31 -18.53 10.66
CA PRO A 292 10.56 -19.05 11.24
C PRO A 292 11.48 -19.71 10.21
N LYS A 293 10.96 -20.06 9.02
CA LYS A 293 11.74 -20.67 7.93
C LYS A 293 12.45 -19.64 7.06
N VAL A 294 12.06 -18.38 7.17
CA VAL A 294 12.64 -17.29 6.39
C VAL A 294 13.80 -16.68 7.17
N ARG A 295 14.96 -16.57 6.52
CA ARG A 295 16.11 -15.84 7.01
C ARG A 295 16.06 -14.43 6.47
N PHE A 296 16.12 -13.45 7.36
CA PHE A 296 16.14 -12.03 7.03
C PHE A 296 17.56 -11.48 7.11
N HIS A 297 18.01 -10.80 6.07
CA HIS A 297 19.32 -10.13 6.04
C HIS A 297 19.36 -8.96 7.04
N THR A 298 18.25 -8.26 7.22
CA THR A 298 18.08 -7.20 8.21
C THR A 298 18.43 -7.67 9.64
N GLU A 299 18.13 -8.91 10.01
CA GLU A 299 18.49 -9.47 11.32
C GLU A 299 20.01 -9.59 11.47
N GLU A 300 20.75 -9.94 10.41
CA GLU A 300 22.21 -10.04 10.43
C GLU A 300 22.88 -8.68 10.61
N TRP A 301 22.27 -7.64 10.05
CA TRP A 301 22.68 -6.25 10.24
C TRP A 301 22.17 -5.62 11.54
N LYS A 302 21.47 -6.41 12.39
CA LYS A 302 20.94 -6.01 13.69
C LYS A 302 19.93 -4.85 13.62
N ILE A 303 19.17 -4.79 12.55
CA ILE A 303 18.07 -3.84 12.43
C ILE A 303 16.99 -4.22 13.45
N ARG A 304 16.48 -3.22 14.15
CA ARG A 304 15.41 -3.40 15.13
C ARG A 304 14.15 -3.95 14.45
N PRO A 305 13.60 -5.08 14.91
CA PRO A 305 12.40 -5.64 14.30
C PRO A 305 11.15 -4.80 14.59
N ASN A 306 10.21 -4.84 13.66
CA ASN A 306 8.84 -4.42 13.88
C ASN A 306 8.16 -5.39 14.85
N ILE A 307 7.35 -4.86 15.75
CA ILE A 307 6.61 -5.66 16.71
C ILE A 307 5.28 -6.08 16.06
N ALA A 308 5.01 -7.38 16.07
CA ALA A 308 3.69 -7.86 15.73
C ALA A 308 2.70 -7.43 16.81
N ASN A 309 1.60 -6.81 16.42
CA ASN A 309 0.48 -6.66 17.32
C ASN A 309 -0.17 -8.04 17.49
N PRO A 310 -0.21 -8.60 18.69
CA PRO A 310 -0.86 -9.90 18.90
C PRO A 310 -2.34 -9.82 18.49
N LYS A 311 -2.82 -10.95 17.95
CA LYS A 311 -4.24 -11.10 17.63
C LYS A 311 -5.09 -11.06 18.88
#